data_91d8c5cfec7eab91835baee56660bcba
#
_entry.id   91d8c5cfec7eab91835baee56660bcba
#
_cell.length_a   1.000
_cell.length_b   1.000
_cell.length_c   1.000
_cell.angle_alpha   90.00
_cell.angle_beta   90.00
_cell.angle_gamma   90.00
#
_symmetry.space_group_name_H-M   'P 1'
#
loop_
_entity.id
_entity.type
_entity.pdbx_description
1 polymer ?
#
loop_
_entity_poly.entity_id
_entity_poly.type
_entity_poly.pdbx_seq_one_letter_code
_entity_poly.pdbx_strand_id
1 'polypeptide(L)'
;MQKFDNFLNSFRVLKNSKRELALSDEIYRTGVIGQFSLTFELLWKTLQEVMRAHAIVEAENGSPREILKAGFKYNFLDDESTWLNMLRDRNSAAHVYDEEAFNAVLSRIYDVYIAELEKFSNAMREKILELEENPS
;
A
#
# COMPACT_ATOMS: atom_id res chain seq x y z
N MET A 1 9.94 -6.21 -12.16
CA MET A 1 9.54 -7.07 -11.02
C MET A 1 8.06 -7.36 -11.06
N GLN A 2 7.71 -8.63 -11.00
CA GLN A 2 6.32 -9.07 -11.13
C GLN A 2 5.41 -8.54 -10.01
N LYS A 3 5.89 -8.54 -8.78
CA LYS A 3 5.10 -8.04 -7.64
C LYS A 3 4.82 -6.54 -7.78
N PHE A 4 5.77 -5.78 -8.25
CA PHE A 4 5.57 -4.35 -8.49
C PHE A 4 4.54 -4.13 -9.60
N ASP A 5 4.60 -4.89 -10.68
CA ASP A 5 3.62 -4.79 -11.76
C ASP A 5 2.21 -5.11 -11.26
N ASN A 6 2.07 -6.14 -10.43
CA ASN A 6 0.79 -6.51 -9.84
C ASN A 6 0.27 -5.40 -8.91
N PHE A 7 1.16 -4.79 -8.13
CA PHE A 7 0.80 -3.64 -7.30
C PHE A 7 0.29 -2.48 -8.17
N LEU A 8 1.03 -2.12 -9.23
CA LEU A 8 0.63 -1.02 -10.11
C LEU A 8 -0.75 -1.25 -10.74
N ASN A 9 -1.02 -2.49 -11.18
CA ASN A 9 -2.32 -2.84 -11.75
C ASN A 9 -3.44 -2.68 -10.73
N SER A 10 -3.24 -3.15 -9.51
CA SER A 10 -4.22 -3.03 -8.44
C SER A 10 -4.45 -1.57 -8.04
N PHE A 11 -3.35 -0.82 -7.92
CA PHE A 11 -3.41 0.59 -7.56
C PHE A 11 -4.16 1.42 -8.61
N ARG A 12 -3.94 1.11 -9.89
CA ARG A 12 -4.66 1.80 -10.98
C ARG A 12 -6.17 1.67 -10.83
N VAL A 13 -6.65 0.49 -10.47
CA VAL A 13 -8.09 0.27 -10.24
C VAL A 13 -8.59 1.12 -9.08
N LEU A 14 -7.85 1.12 -7.97
CA LEU A 14 -8.21 1.91 -6.79
C LEU A 14 -8.21 3.42 -7.12
N LYS A 15 -7.15 3.88 -7.77
CA LYS A 15 -6.97 5.30 -8.14
C LYS A 15 -8.09 5.81 -9.04
N ASN A 16 -8.58 4.96 -9.94
CA ASN A 16 -9.64 5.31 -10.89
C ASN A 16 -11.04 5.11 -10.32
N SER A 17 -11.17 4.63 -9.08
CA SER A 17 -12.48 4.50 -8.46
C SER A 17 -13.11 5.86 -8.20
N LYS A 18 -14.45 5.90 -8.17
CA LYS A 18 -15.20 7.15 -8.03
C LYS A 18 -15.74 7.31 -6.62
N ARG A 19 -15.24 8.32 -5.94
CA ARG A 19 -15.62 8.62 -4.56
C ARG A 19 -17.14 8.80 -4.43
N GLU A 20 -17.78 9.46 -5.40
CA GLU A 20 -19.21 9.72 -5.37
C GLU A 20 -20.01 8.42 -5.34
N LEU A 21 -19.59 7.43 -6.11
CA LEU A 21 -20.24 6.11 -6.11
C LEU A 21 -20.02 5.37 -4.80
N ALA A 22 -18.82 5.48 -4.22
CA ALA A 22 -18.54 4.86 -2.93
C ALA A 22 -19.38 5.47 -1.80
N LEU A 23 -19.72 6.75 -1.90
CA LEU A 23 -20.57 7.42 -0.90
C LEU A 23 -22.03 7.05 -1.04
N SER A 24 -22.51 6.75 -2.25
CA SER A 24 -23.93 6.51 -2.53
C SER A 24 -24.32 5.04 -2.71
N ASP A 25 -23.36 4.15 -2.93
CA ASP A 25 -23.62 2.74 -3.22
C ASP A 25 -22.82 1.86 -2.28
N GLU A 26 -23.51 1.09 -1.45
CA GLU A 26 -22.88 0.24 -0.43
C GLU A 26 -22.00 -0.85 -1.05
N ILE A 27 -22.43 -1.46 -2.14
CA ILE A 27 -21.64 -2.50 -2.81
C ILE A 27 -20.38 -1.89 -3.39
N TYR A 28 -20.49 -0.73 -4.02
CA TYR A 28 -19.34 -0.03 -4.58
C TYR A 28 -18.35 0.33 -3.48
N ARG A 29 -18.84 0.84 -2.34
CA ARG A 29 -18.01 1.19 -1.18
C ARG A 29 -17.25 -0.02 -0.65
N THR A 30 -17.93 -1.16 -0.51
CA THR A 30 -17.31 -2.42 -0.09
C THR A 30 -16.23 -2.84 -1.09
N GLY A 31 -16.49 -2.67 -2.38
CA GLY A 31 -15.52 -2.94 -3.43
C GLY A 31 -14.28 -2.08 -3.35
N VAL A 32 -14.43 -0.78 -3.06
CA VAL A 32 -13.29 0.13 -2.90
C VAL A 32 -12.42 -0.27 -1.71
N ILE A 33 -13.04 -0.60 -0.58
CA ILE A 33 -12.31 -1.03 0.62
C ILE A 33 -11.57 -2.34 0.36
N GLY A 34 -12.22 -3.29 -0.33
CA GLY A 34 -11.58 -4.53 -0.74
C GLY A 34 -10.41 -4.30 -1.69
N GLN A 35 -10.56 -3.38 -2.63
CA GLN A 35 -9.49 -3.02 -3.56
C GLN A 35 -8.31 -2.37 -2.82
N PHE A 36 -8.59 -1.53 -1.85
CA PHE A 36 -7.55 -0.96 -0.99
C PHE A 36 -6.79 -2.07 -0.25
N SER A 37 -7.51 -3.03 0.34
CA SER A 37 -6.89 -4.14 1.07
C SER A 37 -5.99 -4.98 0.16
N LEU A 38 -6.44 -5.28 -1.05
CA LEU A 38 -5.64 -6.01 -2.04
C LEU A 38 -4.40 -5.21 -2.44
N THR A 39 -4.56 -3.92 -2.71
CA THR A 39 -3.46 -3.04 -3.11
C THR A 39 -2.41 -2.97 -2.00
N PHE A 40 -2.85 -2.86 -0.76
CA PHE A 40 -1.94 -2.82 0.38
C PHE A 40 -1.18 -4.14 0.55
N GLU A 41 -1.85 -5.28 0.34
CA GLU A 41 -1.19 -6.58 0.40
C GLU A 41 -0.07 -6.68 -0.63
N LEU A 42 -0.34 -6.23 -1.84
CA LEU A 42 0.67 -6.22 -2.91
C LEU A 42 1.78 -5.21 -2.64
N LEU A 43 1.45 -4.11 -1.96
CA LEU A 43 2.42 -3.08 -1.60
C LEU A 43 3.49 -3.60 -0.66
N TRP A 44 3.12 -4.19 0.48
CA TRP A 44 4.14 -4.60 1.43
C TRP A 44 4.97 -5.76 0.90
N LYS A 45 4.38 -6.63 0.07
CA LYS A 45 5.12 -7.70 -0.59
C LYS A 45 6.11 -7.14 -1.62
N THR A 46 5.72 -6.10 -2.35
CA THR A 46 6.62 -5.41 -3.29
C THR A 46 7.78 -4.77 -2.52
N LEU A 47 7.47 -4.06 -1.44
CA LEU A 47 8.49 -3.44 -0.59
C LEU A 47 9.49 -4.48 -0.09
N GLN A 48 9.00 -5.62 0.39
CA GLN A 48 9.85 -6.71 0.84
C GLN A 48 10.78 -7.20 -0.27
N GLU A 49 10.24 -7.43 -1.47
CA GLU A 49 11.03 -7.90 -2.61
C GLU A 49 12.10 -6.89 -3.01
N VAL A 50 11.75 -5.61 -3.08
CA VAL A 50 12.70 -4.55 -3.44
C VAL A 50 13.81 -4.43 -2.39
N MET A 51 13.44 -4.47 -1.12
CA MET A 51 14.44 -4.42 -0.03
C MET A 51 15.36 -5.64 -0.04
N ARG A 52 14.82 -6.83 -0.30
CA ARG A 52 15.65 -8.04 -0.44
C ARG A 52 16.66 -7.90 -1.57
N ALA A 53 16.23 -7.33 -2.69
CA ALA A 53 17.11 -7.09 -3.83
C ALA A 53 18.22 -6.09 -3.50
N HIS A 54 17.98 -5.18 -2.55
CA HIS A 54 18.98 -4.24 -2.03
C HIS A 54 19.78 -4.82 -0.86
N ALA A 55 19.66 -6.13 -0.61
CA ALA A 55 20.40 -6.84 0.43
C ALA A 55 20.07 -6.35 1.87
N ILE A 56 18.82 -5.93 2.10
CA ILE A 56 18.36 -5.57 3.43
C ILE A 56 17.99 -6.85 4.18
N VAL A 57 18.77 -7.22 5.20
CA VAL A 57 18.62 -8.48 5.93
C VAL A 57 17.25 -8.56 6.62
N GLU A 58 16.76 -7.46 7.19
CA GLU A 58 15.47 -7.42 7.88
C GLU A 58 14.28 -7.70 6.95
N ALA A 59 14.48 -7.65 5.64
CA ALA A 59 13.43 -7.95 4.67
C ALA A 59 13.33 -9.43 4.32
N GLU A 60 14.24 -10.28 4.79
CA GLU A 60 14.21 -11.72 4.48
C GLU A 60 12.98 -12.38 5.07
N ASN A 61 12.58 -11.98 6.27
CA ASN A 61 11.41 -12.47 6.99
C ASN A 61 10.71 -11.30 7.65
N GLY A 62 9.49 -11.51 8.07
CA GLY A 62 8.80 -10.51 8.87
C GLY A 62 7.33 -10.39 8.53
N SER A 63 6.57 -9.86 9.50
CA SER A 63 5.18 -9.50 9.33
C SER A 63 5.07 -8.23 8.47
N PRO A 64 3.88 -7.90 7.94
CA PRO A 64 3.69 -6.63 7.24
C PRO A 64 4.20 -5.43 8.04
N ARG A 65 3.91 -5.39 9.34
CA ARG A 65 4.36 -4.31 10.23
C ARG A 65 5.89 -4.21 10.27
N GLU A 66 6.56 -5.34 10.41
CA GLU A 66 8.03 -5.36 10.47
C GLU A 66 8.66 -4.93 9.15
N ILE A 67 8.06 -5.34 8.02
CA ILE A 67 8.52 -4.93 6.69
C ILE A 67 8.35 -3.42 6.49
N LEU A 68 7.21 -2.85 6.90
CA LEU A 68 7.00 -1.41 6.82
C LEU A 68 8.01 -0.65 7.68
N LYS A 69 8.28 -1.13 8.89
CA LYS A 69 9.26 -0.51 9.79
C LYS A 69 10.67 -0.56 9.21
N ALA A 70 11.05 -1.67 8.60
CA ALA A 70 12.33 -1.79 7.91
C ALA A 70 12.41 -0.82 6.73
N GLY A 71 11.32 -0.69 5.97
CA GLY A 71 11.23 0.26 4.87
C GLY A 71 11.48 1.68 5.31
N PHE A 72 10.91 2.07 6.44
CA PHE A 72 11.14 3.38 7.02
C PHE A 72 12.60 3.53 7.51
N LYS A 73 13.10 2.53 8.22
CA LYS A 73 14.47 2.54 8.76
C LYS A 73 15.53 2.73 7.67
N TYR A 74 15.34 2.13 6.51
CA TYR A 74 16.31 2.16 5.41
C TYR A 74 15.96 3.15 4.31
N ASN A 75 15.06 4.07 4.59
CA ASN A 75 14.68 5.18 3.68
C ASN A 75 14.02 4.74 2.38
N PHE A 76 13.30 3.62 2.41
CA PHE A 76 12.45 3.20 1.31
C PHE A 76 11.06 3.83 1.42
N LEU A 77 10.66 4.19 2.64
CA LEU A 77 9.39 4.85 2.95
C LEU A 77 9.65 6.09 3.80
N ASP A 78 8.80 7.08 3.65
CA ASP A 78 8.71 8.22 4.56
C ASP A 78 7.36 8.16 5.29
N ASP A 79 7.17 9.03 6.30
CA ASP A 79 5.92 9.15 7.06
C ASP A 79 5.42 7.80 7.62
N GLU A 80 6.20 7.25 8.55
CA GLU A 80 5.90 5.97 9.21
C GLU A 80 4.46 5.89 9.72
N SER A 81 3.93 6.97 10.30
CA SER A 81 2.59 6.96 10.89
C SER A 81 1.50 6.69 9.86
N THR A 82 1.62 7.25 8.65
CA THR A 82 0.66 7.03 7.58
C THR A 82 0.64 5.56 7.15
N TRP A 83 1.81 4.95 6.99
CA TRP A 83 1.91 3.55 6.58
C TRP A 83 1.36 2.60 7.64
N LEU A 84 1.63 2.88 8.91
CA LEU A 84 1.06 2.09 10.01
C LEU A 84 -0.45 2.29 10.13
N ASN A 85 -0.96 3.48 9.83
CA ASN A 85 -2.39 3.74 9.77
C ASN A 85 -3.06 2.94 8.64
N MET A 86 -2.41 2.83 7.48
CA MET A 86 -2.92 1.99 6.38
C MET A 86 -3.03 0.53 6.83
N LEU A 87 -2.00 0.02 7.50
CA LEU A 87 -2.02 -1.36 8.01
C LEU A 87 -3.17 -1.56 8.99
N ARG A 88 -3.34 -0.63 9.92
CA ARG A 88 -4.45 -0.69 10.89
C ARG A 88 -5.80 -0.69 10.19
N ASP A 89 -6.00 0.20 9.23
CA ASP A 89 -7.27 0.30 8.50
C ASP A 89 -7.54 -0.94 7.67
N ARG A 90 -6.52 -1.49 7.03
CA ARG A 90 -6.66 -2.75 6.28
C ARG A 90 -7.06 -3.90 7.21
N ASN A 91 -6.43 -4.00 8.37
CA ASN A 91 -6.74 -5.07 9.33
C ASN A 91 -8.13 -4.90 9.94
N SER A 92 -8.55 -3.68 10.23
CA SER A 92 -9.86 -3.38 10.81
C SER A 92 -11.00 -3.59 9.82
N ALA A 93 -10.81 -3.23 8.56
CA ALA A 93 -11.84 -3.30 7.52
C ALA A 93 -12.35 -4.72 7.29
N ALA A 94 -11.54 -5.74 7.59
CA ALA A 94 -11.92 -7.13 7.43
C ALA A 94 -12.93 -7.60 8.49
N HIS A 95 -13.09 -6.86 9.59
CA HIS A 95 -13.85 -7.32 10.76
C HIS A 95 -14.94 -6.36 11.23
N VAL A 96 -15.11 -5.21 10.60
CA VAL A 96 -16.03 -4.19 11.07
C VAL A 96 -17.18 -4.01 10.10
N TYR A 97 -18.42 -4.19 10.60
CA TYR A 97 -19.65 -3.93 9.86
C TYR A 97 -20.27 -2.59 10.30
N ASP A 98 -19.45 -1.66 10.75
CA ASP A 98 -19.86 -0.34 11.18
C ASP A 98 -19.73 0.63 10.01
N GLU A 99 -20.86 1.16 9.55
CA GLU A 99 -20.91 2.09 8.41
C GLU A 99 -20.08 3.35 8.66
N GLU A 100 -20.12 3.86 9.90
CA GLU A 100 -19.34 5.05 10.26
C GLU A 100 -17.83 4.78 10.16
N ALA A 101 -17.38 3.61 10.63
CA ALA A 101 -15.99 3.21 10.54
C ALA A 101 -15.55 3.01 9.08
N PHE A 102 -16.41 2.41 8.24
CA PHE A 102 -16.14 2.27 6.82
C PHE A 102 -16.01 3.62 6.12
N ASN A 103 -16.90 4.57 6.45
CA ASN A 103 -16.85 5.91 5.86
C ASN A 103 -15.57 6.64 6.26
N ALA A 104 -15.09 6.45 7.49
CA ALA A 104 -13.84 7.03 7.94
C ALA A 104 -12.64 6.46 7.16
N VAL A 105 -12.59 5.14 6.97
CA VAL A 105 -11.54 4.50 6.17
C VAL A 105 -11.62 5.01 4.72
N LEU A 106 -12.82 5.08 4.16
CA LEU A 106 -13.03 5.56 2.79
C LEU A 106 -12.48 6.98 2.62
N SER A 107 -12.76 7.87 3.58
CA SER A 107 -12.23 9.24 3.54
C SER A 107 -10.72 9.26 3.56
N ARG A 108 -10.09 8.44 4.40
CA ARG A 108 -8.62 8.35 4.45
C ARG A 108 -8.03 7.81 3.15
N ILE A 109 -8.70 6.85 2.51
CA ILE A 109 -8.27 6.32 1.21
C ILE A 109 -8.16 7.45 0.19
N TYR A 110 -9.22 8.23 0.03
CA TYR A 110 -9.27 9.28 -0.99
C TYR A 110 -8.48 10.53 -0.61
N ASP A 111 -8.47 10.90 0.66
CA ASP A 111 -7.83 12.15 1.10
C ASP A 111 -6.33 12.00 1.37
N VAL A 112 -5.87 10.79 1.73
CA VAL A 112 -4.50 10.58 2.17
C VAL A 112 -3.82 9.42 1.45
N TYR A 113 -4.43 8.23 1.44
CA TYR A 113 -3.72 7.01 1.06
C TYR A 113 -3.39 6.93 -0.43
N ILE A 114 -4.28 7.37 -1.30
CA ILE A 114 -4.02 7.33 -2.74
C ILE A 114 -2.78 8.15 -3.08
N ALA A 115 -2.62 9.34 -2.49
CA ALA A 115 -1.44 10.17 -2.70
C ALA A 115 -0.17 9.49 -2.19
N GLU A 116 -0.22 8.84 -1.02
CA GLU A 116 0.93 8.12 -0.47
C GLU A 116 1.29 6.89 -1.31
N LEU A 117 0.29 6.19 -1.83
CA LEU A 117 0.50 5.05 -2.74
C LEU A 117 1.18 5.50 -4.03
N GLU A 118 0.83 6.69 -4.54
CA GLU A 118 1.49 7.27 -5.72
C GLU A 118 2.97 7.56 -5.42
N LYS A 119 3.26 8.14 -4.27
CA LYS A 119 4.64 8.37 -3.84
C LYS A 119 5.42 7.07 -3.73
N PHE A 120 4.78 6.04 -3.17
CA PHE A 120 5.38 4.72 -3.06
C PHE A 120 5.75 4.16 -4.43
N SER A 121 4.84 4.26 -5.42
CA SER A 121 5.12 3.73 -6.75
C SER A 121 6.32 4.41 -7.39
N ASN A 122 6.46 5.73 -7.21
CA ASN A 122 7.60 6.48 -7.71
C ASN A 122 8.90 6.10 -7.00
N ALA A 123 8.84 5.94 -5.67
CA ALA A 123 10.01 5.54 -4.88
C ALA A 123 10.49 4.14 -5.27
N MET A 124 9.58 3.21 -5.50
CA MET A 124 9.96 1.85 -5.90
C MET A 124 10.57 1.82 -7.30
N ARG A 125 10.06 2.63 -8.23
CA ARG A 125 10.68 2.76 -9.55
C ARG A 125 12.14 3.19 -9.44
N GLU A 126 12.41 4.19 -8.62
CA GLU A 126 13.78 4.67 -8.40
C GLU A 126 14.66 3.59 -7.78
N LYS A 127 14.16 2.88 -6.77
CA LYS A 127 14.91 1.82 -6.10
C LYS A 127 15.19 0.65 -7.04
N ILE A 128 14.27 0.32 -7.92
CA ILE A 128 14.46 -0.73 -8.93
C ILE A 128 15.48 -0.28 -9.98
N LEU A 129 15.43 0.98 -10.41
CA LEU A 129 16.43 1.52 -11.34
C LEU A 129 17.84 1.50 -10.74
N GLU A 130 17.97 1.77 -9.44
CA GLU A 130 19.27 1.68 -8.76
C GLU A 130 19.90 0.28 -8.91
N LEU A 131 19.06 -0.77 -8.88
CA LEU A 131 19.53 -2.14 -9.06
C LEU A 131 20.06 -2.38 -10.47
N GLU A 132 19.44 -1.78 -11.47
CA GLU A 132 19.85 -1.91 -12.87
C GLU A 132 21.13 -1.13 -13.16
N GLU A 133 21.31 0.02 -12.51
CA GLU A 133 22.49 0.87 -12.67
C GLU A 133 23.71 0.32 -11.95
N ASN A 134 23.51 -0.41 -10.87
CA ASN A 134 24.59 -0.98 -10.05
C ASN A 134 24.41 -2.50 -9.86
N PRO A 135 24.45 -3.29 -10.96
CA PRO A 135 24.38 -4.73 -10.83
C PRO A 135 25.69 -5.25 -10.24
N SER A 136 25.63 -5.79 -9.06
CA SER A 136 26.83 -6.36 -8.42
C SER A 136 26.75 -7.86 -8.36
#